data_2884809f8e25dec88096033a611eb241
#
_entry.id   2884809f8e25dec88096033a611eb241
#
_cell.length_a   1.000
_cell.length_b   1.000
_cell.length_c   1.000
_cell.angle_alpha   90.00
_cell.angle_beta   90.00
_cell.angle_gamma   90.00
#
_symmetry.space_group_name_H-M   'P 1'
#
loop_
_entity.id
_entity.type
_entity.pdbx_description
1 polymer ?
#
loop_
_entity_poly.entity_id
_entity_poly.type
_entity_poly.pdbx_seq_one_letter_code
_entity_poly.pdbx_strand_id
1 'polypeptide(L)'
;MLKSGITVRWLLTTILVIAIILTCISSAIVLMLRNYYYDTVENKLNGLGQSSVVADYFSSYLNSSNDSFSSRAQEYVDNFQEKNVAELWVINKYGNVIVSSTGFISDNEVFPDYYDALDSVSGRAIWQGNMSSGEKVMAISVLLPKTNGLSNGAVRYIISLEAVDAQILRIIFIVGIICMFALLLVVSSGLFFVRSIVVPVKKLTTAARSIASGNFSQKIEIKNASGDELAELAESINYMTDEIEKTDRIKNEFISTVSHELRTPLTAIKGWTETLLCISDSNDENVINGLRVIQNETERLYTLVEDLLDFSRMQSGRMSLHLQKIDIIAELDDAVYVLKDRAMREGKEIFYSAPEYAAPVNADPDRIKQVFVNIIDNAIKYTPTGGRITIIAMIASDVIKIRVVDTGCGISAEDLPRIKEKFYKANLSAKGSGIGLAVCDEIITLHKGSLDITSELGVGTEVCITIPALPVNLSERKDS
;
A
#
# COMPACT_ATOMS: atom_id res chain seq x y z
N MET A 1 8.70 21.02 8.27
CA MET A 1 7.43 21.54 8.82
C MET A 1 6.29 20.62 8.41
N LEU A 2 5.71 19.89 9.33
CA LEU A 2 4.53 19.06 9.12
C LEU A 2 3.33 20.01 8.95
N LYS A 3 2.94 20.30 7.69
CA LYS A 3 1.69 21.02 7.45
C LYS A 3 0.55 20.25 8.12
N SER A 4 -0.33 20.95 8.81
CA SER A 4 -1.48 20.47 9.57
C SER A 4 -2.44 19.60 8.77
N GLY A 5 -2.05 18.35 8.55
CA GLY A 5 -2.88 17.33 7.92
C GLY A 5 -3.62 16.51 9.00
N ILE A 6 -4.59 15.73 8.57
CA ILE A 6 -5.35 14.79 9.40
C ILE A 6 -4.44 13.95 10.31
N THR A 7 -3.27 13.55 9.84
CA THR A 7 -2.25 12.77 10.56
C THR A 7 -1.67 13.48 11.80
N VAL A 8 -1.37 14.77 11.69
CA VAL A 8 -0.83 15.55 12.83
C VAL A 8 -1.93 15.75 13.87
N ARG A 9 -3.16 16.03 13.43
CA ARG A 9 -4.31 16.14 14.34
C ARG A 9 -4.58 14.83 15.07
N TRP A 10 -4.59 13.72 14.35
CA TRP A 10 -4.77 12.38 14.94
C TRP A 10 -3.68 12.06 15.96
N LEU A 11 -2.41 12.31 15.63
CA LEU A 11 -1.29 12.05 16.52
C LEU A 11 -1.38 12.92 17.79
N LEU A 12 -1.70 14.21 17.67
CA LEU A 12 -1.88 15.11 18.79
C LEU A 12 -3.06 14.72 19.68
N THR A 13 -4.21 14.36 19.09
CA THR A 13 -5.37 13.91 19.86
C THR A 13 -5.09 12.59 20.57
N THR A 14 -4.40 11.64 19.95
CA THR A 14 -4.04 10.37 20.58
C THR A 14 -3.08 10.57 21.76
N ILE A 15 -2.04 11.39 21.59
CA ILE A 15 -1.10 11.74 22.68
C ILE A 15 -1.84 12.43 23.82
N LEU A 16 -2.73 13.39 23.51
CA LEU A 16 -3.51 14.11 24.53
C LEU A 16 -4.40 13.15 25.33
N VAL A 17 -5.13 12.27 24.66
CA VAL A 17 -6.02 11.32 25.33
C VAL A 17 -5.23 10.38 26.25
N ILE A 18 -4.10 9.83 25.77
CA ILE A 18 -3.25 8.96 26.57
C ILE A 18 -2.64 9.71 27.75
N ALA A 19 -2.20 10.95 27.57
CA ALA A 19 -1.68 11.78 28.66
C ALA A 19 -2.73 12.03 29.74
N ILE A 20 -3.98 12.34 29.36
CA ILE A 20 -5.09 12.51 30.31
C ILE A 20 -5.35 11.20 31.07
N ILE A 21 -5.41 10.07 30.38
CA ILE A 21 -5.65 8.75 31.01
C ILE A 21 -4.54 8.43 32.01
N LEU A 22 -3.26 8.60 31.62
CA LEU A 22 -2.12 8.36 32.51
C LEU A 22 -2.15 9.30 33.74
N THR A 23 -2.50 10.57 33.57
CA THR A 23 -2.63 11.53 34.67
C THR A 23 -3.76 11.11 35.60
N CYS A 24 -4.92 10.72 35.11
CA CYS A 24 -6.03 10.29 35.95
C CYS A 24 -5.69 9.00 36.72
N ILE A 25 -5.07 8.03 36.08
CA ILE A 25 -4.69 6.75 36.71
C ILE A 25 -3.62 7.02 37.79
N SER A 26 -2.57 7.79 37.47
CA SER A 26 -1.51 8.10 38.42
C SER A 26 -2.03 8.86 39.63
N SER A 27 -2.93 9.84 39.44
CA SER A 27 -3.58 10.58 40.52
C SER A 27 -4.42 9.65 41.40
N ALA A 28 -5.19 8.75 40.82
CA ALA A 28 -6.00 7.78 41.58
C ALA A 28 -5.10 6.84 42.41
N ILE A 29 -4.00 6.35 41.86
CA ILE A 29 -3.04 5.48 42.56
C ILE A 29 -2.41 6.23 43.71
N VAL A 30 -1.96 7.48 43.52
CA VAL A 30 -1.35 8.27 44.56
C VAL A 30 -2.33 8.55 45.70
N LEU A 31 -3.57 8.91 45.39
CA LEU A 31 -4.62 9.13 46.41
C LEU A 31 -4.93 7.84 47.18
N MET A 32 -5.06 6.72 46.49
CA MET A 32 -5.32 5.43 47.14
C MET A 32 -4.18 5.01 48.08
N LEU A 33 -2.93 5.15 47.63
CA LEU A 33 -1.77 4.84 48.45
C LEU A 33 -1.64 5.75 49.64
N ARG A 34 -1.87 7.07 49.47
CA ARG A 34 -1.86 8.04 50.58
C ARG A 34 -2.87 7.63 51.63
N ASN A 35 -4.12 7.39 51.26
CA ASN A 35 -5.14 6.98 52.20
C ASN A 35 -4.75 5.67 52.90
N TYR A 36 -4.27 4.68 52.17
CA TYR A 36 -3.83 3.38 52.74
C TYR A 36 -2.72 3.55 53.79
N TYR A 37 -1.70 4.36 53.53
CA TYR A 37 -0.62 4.56 54.48
C TYR A 37 -1.08 5.37 55.70
N TYR A 38 -1.89 6.40 55.54
CA TYR A 38 -2.43 7.19 56.62
C TYR A 38 -3.39 6.38 57.50
N ASP A 39 -4.28 5.62 56.91
CA ASP A 39 -5.18 4.69 57.63
C ASP A 39 -4.38 3.63 58.40
N THR A 40 -3.26 3.17 57.85
CA THR A 40 -2.36 2.23 58.54
C THR A 40 -1.75 2.82 59.77
N VAL A 41 -1.32 4.10 59.74
CA VAL A 41 -0.78 4.83 60.89
C VAL A 41 -1.90 5.04 61.92
N GLU A 42 -3.08 5.47 61.49
CA GLU A 42 -4.23 5.66 62.37
C GLU A 42 -4.65 4.37 63.07
N ASN A 43 -4.74 3.25 62.34
CA ASN A 43 -5.06 1.96 62.93
C ASN A 43 -4.01 1.48 63.94
N LYS A 44 -2.73 1.80 63.68
CA LYS A 44 -1.64 1.51 64.65
C LYS A 44 -1.75 2.34 65.90
N LEU A 45 -2.04 3.63 65.78
CA LEU A 45 -2.30 4.52 66.93
C LEU A 45 -3.50 4.05 67.73
N ASN A 46 -4.59 3.68 67.06
CA ASN A 46 -5.78 3.12 67.73
C ASN A 46 -5.46 1.81 68.48
N GLY A 47 -4.56 0.97 67.96
CA GLY A 47 -4.09 -0.24 68.62
C GLY A 47 -3.28 0.07 69.89
N LEU A 48 -2.36 1.07 69.81
CA LEU A 48 -1.57 1.53 70.98
C LEU A 48 -2.44 2.23 72.03
N GLY A 49 -3.40 3.04 71.60
CA GLY A 49 -4.26 3.83 72.44
C GLY A 49 -5.50 3.09 72.98
N GLN A 50 -5.40 1.81 73.29
CA GLN A 50 -6.52 1.07 73.93
C GLN A 50 -6.79 1.59 75.33
N SER A 51 -7.92 2.26 75.53
CA SER A 51 -8.29 2.93 76.77
C SER A 51 -8.32 2.00 78.00
N SER A 52 -8.64 0.73 77.78
CA SER A 52 -8.67 -0.28 78.87
C SER A 52 -7.29 -0.58 79.43
N VAL A 53 -6.30 -0.73 78.56
CA VAL A 53 -4.91 -1.05 78.98
C VAL A 53 -4.30 0.14 79.75
N VAL A 54 -4.50 1.36 79.26
CA VAL A 54 -4.03 2.60 79.87
C VAL A 54 -4.75 2.80 81.24
N ALA A 55 -6.10 2.61 81.22
CA ALA A 55 -6.90 2.78 82.46
C ALA A 55 -6.54 1.73 83.52
N ASP A 56 -6.38 0.50 83.17
CA ASP A 56 -6.01 -0.60 84.11
C ASP A 56 -4.67 -0.36 84.79
N TYR A 57 -3.68 0.12 84.00
CA TYR A 57 -2.36 0.40 84.49
C TYR A 57 -2.35 1.59 85.55
N PHE A 58 -3.09 2.64 85.30
CA PHE A 58 -3.11 3.82 86.13
C PHE A 58 -4.18 3.76 87.24
N SER A 59 -5.19 2.89 87.17
CA SER A 59 -6.33 2.88 88.09
C SER A 59 -5.90 2.64 89.56
N SER A 60 -4.89 1.83 89.78
CA SER A 60 -4.42 1.45 91.13
C SER A 60 -3.62 2.59 91.88
N TYR A 61 -3.21 3.65 91.15
CA TYR A 61 -2.36 4.74 91.71
C TYR A 61 -3.00 6.11 91.66
N LEU A 62 -4.18 6.28 91.14
CA LEU A 62 -4.84 7.60 91.00
C LEU A 62 -5.22 8.28 92.29
N ASN A 63 -5.23 7.54 93.38
CA ASN A 63 -5.52 8.10 94.77
C ASN A 63 -4.25 8.44 95.53
N SER A 64 -3.06 8.40 94.95
CA SER A 64 -1.76 8.62 95.56
C SER A 64 -1.29 10.08 95.40
N SER A 65 -0.24 10.53 96.18
CA SER A 65 0.37 11.84 96.05
C SER A 65 0.97 12.08 94.67
N ASN A 66 1.18 13.38 94.25
CA ASN A 66 1.73 13.76 92.94
C ASN A 66 3.08 13.07 92.66
N ASP A 67 3.94 12.84 93.63
CA ASP A 67 5.24 12.18 93.42
C ASP A 67 5.08 10.70 92.96
N SER A 68 4.07 10.02 93.44
CA SER A 68 3.78 8.65 93.06
C SER A 68 3.23 8.53 91.63
N PHE A 69 2.51 9.61 91.19
CA PHE A 69 2.02 9.66 89.80
C PHE A 69 3.16 9.86 88.80
N SER A 70 4.11 10.78 89.08
CA SER A 70 5.28 11.00 88.23
C SER A 70 6.17 9.75 88.09
N SER A 71 6.45 9.04 89.22
CA SER A 71 7.23 7.83 89.20
C SER A 71 6.53 6.71 88.36
N ARG A 72 5.21 6.61 88.43
CA ARG A 72 4.43 5.64 87.71
C ARG A 72 4.35 5.95 86.17
N ALA A 73 4.24 7.26 85.92
CA ALA A 73 4.33 7.70 84.50
C ALA A 73 5.67 7.39 83.88
N GLN A 74 6.77 7.59 84.67
CA GLN A 74 8.12 7.22 84.25
C GLN A 74 8.24 5.71 83.95
N GLU A 75 7.77 4.88 84.90
CA GLU A 75 7.78 3.39 84.75
C GLU A 75 6.96 2.94 83.49
N TYR A 76 5.79 3.58 83.25
CA TYR A 76 4.99 3.26 82.05
C TYR A 76 5.71 3.60 80.76
N VAL A 77 6.38 4.76 80.72
CA VAL A 77 7.17 5.21 79.57
C VAL A 77 8.41 4.35 79.36
N ASP A 78 9.11 3.95 80.47
CA ASP A 78 10.29 3.10 80.40
C ASP A 78 9.97 1.69 79.89
N ASN A 79 8.81 1.16 80.27
CA ASN A 79 8.32 -0.16 79.88
C ASN A 79 7.66 -0.20 78.47
N PHE A 80 7.50 0.96 77.78
CA PHE A 80 6.93 1.05 76.46
C PHE A 80 7.87 0.39 75.43
N GLN A 81 7.39 -0.71 74.82
CA GLN A 81 8.22 -1.53 73.90
C GLN A 81 8.35 -0.96 72.51
N GLU A 82 7.37 -0.18 72.03
CA GLU A 82 7.32 0.32 70.66
C GLU A 82 7.93 1.74 70.48
N LYS A 83 8.97 2.07 71.23
CA LYS A 83 9.67 3.38 71.19
C LYS A 83 10.24 3.72 69.79
N ASN A 84 10.52 2.70 68.97
CA ASN A 84 11.01 2.90 67.60
C ASN A 84 9.93 3.26 66.61
N VAL A 85 8.64 3.17 66.99
CA VAL A 85 7.50 3.38 66.09
C VAL A 85 6.69 4.58 66.50
N ALA A 86 6.49 4.75 67.82
CA ALA A 86 5.71 5.86 68.37
C ALA A 86 6.44 6.48 69.54
N GLU A 87 6.37 7.77 69.64
CA GLU A 87 6.74 8.52 70.82
C GLU A 87 5.58 8.52 71.82
N LEU A 88 5.89 8.34 73.10
CA LEU A 88 4.92 8.30 74.19
C LEU A 88 5.13 9.44 75.12
N TRP A 89 4.07 10.24 75.37
CA TRP A 89 4.05 11.32 76.37
C TRP A 89 2.98 11.04 77.40
N VAL A 90 3.29 11.34 78.64
CA VAL A 90 2.30 11.41 79.74
C VAL A 90 2.05 12.85 80.09
N ILE A 91 0.78 13.26 80.01
CA ILE A 91 0.27 14.61 80.22
C ILE A 91 -0.49 14.65 81.54
N ASN A 92 -0.26 15.67 82.35
CA ASN A 92 -0.97 15.85 83.65
C ASN A 92 -2.36 16.49 83.41
N LYS A 93 -3.14 16.60 84.54
CA LYS A 93 -4.47 17.24 84.55
C LYS A 93 -4.50 18.69 84.10
N TYR A 94 -3.33 19.37 84.07
CA TYR A 94 -3.19 20.77 83.66
C TYR A 94 -2.78 20.90 82.15
N GLY A 95 -2.60 19.81 81.47
CA GLY A 95 -2.21 19.79 80.07
C GLY A 95 -0.69 19.87 79.84
N ASN A 96 0.13 19.74 80.89
CA ASN A 96 1.59 19.74 80.73
C ASN A 96 2.17 18.35 80.64
N VAL A 97 3.19 18.16 79.78
CA VAL A 97 3.93 16.89 79.66
C VAL A 97 4.79 16.71 80.91
N ILE A 98 4.63 15.55 81.54
CA ILE A 98 5.42 15.17 82.69
C ILE A 98 6.62 14.32 82.32
N VAL A 99 6.39 13.37 81.40
CA VAL A 99 7.38 12.40 80.97
C VAL A 99 7.21 12.19 79.51
N SER A 100 8.33 12.06 78.76
CA SER A 100 8.39 11.69 77.33
C SER A 100 9.34 10.53 77.18
N SER A 101 9.01 9.62 76.24
CA SER A 101 9.85 8.46 75.89
C SER A 101 11.18 8.84 75.22
N THR A 102 11.26 10.05 74.65
CA THR A 102 12.48 10.59 74.02
C THR A 102 13.28 11.46 75.03
N GLY A 103 12.69 11.82 76.21
CA GLY A 103 13.30 12.68 77.17
C GLY A 103 13.21 14.21 76.84
N PHE A 104 12.69 14.57 75.67
CA PHE A 104 12.46 15.97 75.29
C PHE A 104 11.04 16.35 75.63
N ILE A 105 10.93 17.40 76.41
CA ILE A 105 9.67 18.01 76.81
C ILE A 105 9.62 19.38 76.12
N SER A 106 8.67 19.64 75.30
CA SER A 106 8.46 20.95 74.66
C SER A 106 7.57 21.78 75.57
N ASP A 107 8.15 22.86 76.07
CA ASP A 107 7.39 23.88 76.83
C ASP A 107 6.62 24.76 75.85
N ASN A 108 5.29 24.84 75.95
CA ASN A 108 4.35 25.61 75.11
C ASN A 108 3.70 24.89 73.91
N GLU A 109 3.63 23.59 73.86
CA GLU A 109 2.84 22.91 72.83
C GLU A 109 1.36 22.79 73.17
N VAL A 110 0.49 23.11 72.20
CA VAL A 110 -0.95 22.90 72.36
C VAL A 110 -1.26 21.51 71.77
N PHE A 111 -1.95 20.70 72.57
CA PHE A 111 -2.34 19.33 72.19
C PHE A 111 -3.83 19.28 71.85
N PRO A 112 -4.22 19.50 70.55
CA PRO A 112 -5.61 19.51 70.15
C PRO A 112 -6.31 18.17 70.47
N ASP A 113 -5.62 17.06 70.24
CA ASP A 113 -6.09 15.70 70.55
C ASP A 113 -6.37 15.50 72.05
N TYR A 114 -5.64 16.18 72.98
CA TYR A 114 -5.91 16.14 74.42
C TYR A 114 -7.23 16.85 74.74
N TYR A 115 -7.43 18.04 74.20
CA TYR A 115 -8.65 18.84 74.46
C TYR A 115 -9.87 18.15 73.79
N ASP A 116 -9.75 17.64 72.61
CA ASP A 116 -10.80 16.87 71.92
C ASP A 116 -11.13 15.57 72.65
N ALA A 117 -10.15 14.93 73.30
CA ALA A 117 -10.36 13.73 74.10
C ALA A 117 -11.14 14.05 75.38
N LEU A 118 -10.94 15.25 75.98
CA LEU A 118 -11.70 15.70 77.16
C LEU A 118 -13.19 15.80 76.86
N ASP A 119 -13.55 16.27 75.68
CA ASP A 119 -14.92 16.42 75.20
C ASP A 119 -15.50 15.13 74.61
N SER A 120 -14.66 14.13 74.29
CA SER A 120 -15.07 12.85 73.69
C SER A 120 -15.70 11.91 74.73
N VAL A 121 -16.80 11.29 74.39
CA VAL A 121 -17.45 10.21 75.14
C VAL A 121 -16.51 9.00 75.35
N SER A 122 -15.69 8.73 74.43
CA SER A 122 -14.71 7.61 74.48
C SER A 122 -13.49 7.90 75.29
N GLY A 123 -13.24 9.18 75.66
CA GLY A 123 -12.04 9.65 76.34
C GLY A 123 -10.79 9.55 75.48
N ARG A 124 -10.95 9.56 74.17
CA ARG A 124 -9.83 9.55 73.26
C ARG A 124 -10.12 10.35 71.99
N ALA A 125 -9.10 10.96 71.42
CA ALA A 125 -9.18 11.65 70.14
C ALA A 125 -7.87 11.52 69.37
N ILE A 126 -7.98 11.57 68.07
CA ILE A 126 -6.83 11.55 67.14
C ILE A 126 -6.70 12.92 66.51
N TRP A 127 -5.47 13.39 66.41
CA TRP A 127 -5.14 14.61 65.72
C TRP A 127 -4.01 14.40 64.73
N GLN A 128 -4.08 15.09 63.61
CA GLN A 128 -3.04 15.13 62.59
C GLN A 128 -2.66 16.60 62.35
N GLY A 129 -1.39 16.90 62.47
CA GLY A 129 -0.90 18.27 62.27
C GLY A 129 0.61 18.37 62.38
N ASN A 130 1.09 19.61 62.41
CA ASN A 130 2.51 19.87 62.60
C ASN A 130 2.76 20.23 64.03
N MET A 131 3.79 19.64 64.63
CA MET A 131 4.31 20.04 65.95
C MET A 131 5.01 21.39 65.85
N SER A 132 5.29 22.03 66.99
CA SER A 132 6.07 23.27 67.04
C SER A 132 7.47 23.19 66.49
N SER A 133 8.02 21.97 66.41
CA SER A 133 9.27 21.61 65.68
C SER A 133 9.16 21.70 64.15
N GLY A 134 7.93 21.81 63.59
CA GLY A 134 7.64 21.74 62.18
C GLY A 134 7.42 20.29 61.66
N GLU A 135 7.65 19.31 62.49
CA GLU A 135 7.46 17.89 62.15
C GLU A 135 5.98 17.55 62.02
N LYS A 136 5.62 16.88 60.93
CA LYS A 136 4.25 16.42 60.68
C LYS A 136 4.01 15.09 61.36
N VAL A 137 3.02 15.07 62.25
CA VAL A 137 2.73 13.91 63.08
C VAL A 137 1.25 13.55 63.08
N MET A 138 0.94 12.32 63.45
CA MET A 138 -0.38 11.87 63.85
C MET A 138 -0.28 11.42 65.30
N ALA A 139 -1.17 11.92 66.15
CA ALA A 139 -1.17 11.63 67.56
C ALA A 139 -2.56 11.17 68.05
N ILE A 140 -2.59 10.33 69.07
CA ILE A 140 -3.80 9.94 69.80
C ILE A 140 -3.59 10.21 71.26
N SER A 141 -4.51 11.00 71.90
CA SER A 141 -4.58 11.16 73.33
C SER A 141 -5.64 10.23 73.91
N VAL A 142 -5.28 9.57 74.99
CA VAL A 142 -6.14 8.69 75.78
C VAL A 142 -6.20 9.16 77.20
N LEU A 143 -7.37 9.54 77.62
CA LEU A 143 -7.56 10.10 79.00
C LEU A 143 -7.33 9.00 80.03
N LEU A 144 -6.68 9.39 81.11
CA LEU A 144 -6.57 8.65 82.34
C LEU A 144 -7.91 8.59 83.08
N PRO A 145 -8.15 7.52 83.87
CA PRO A 145 -9.39 7.40 84.65
C PRO A 145 -9.69 8.69 85.51
N LYS A 146 -10.96 9.01 85.50
CA LYS A 146 -11.44 10.25 86.24
C LYS A 146 -11.52 10.01 87.75
N THR A 147 -11.03 11.02 88.52
CA THR A 147 -11.21 11.09 89.96
C THR A 147 -12.09 12.32 90.27
N ASN A 148 -13.16 12.17 90.99
CA ASN A 148 -14.12 13.24 91.27
C ASN A 148 -14.69 13.95 90.01
N GLY A 149 -14.86 13.21 88.92
CA GLY A 149 -15.43 13.75 87.72
C GLY A 149 -14.41 14.44 86.76
N LEU A 150 -13.17 14.66 87.15
CA LEU A 150 -12.09 15.30 86.39
C LEU A 150 -11.07 14.22 85.89
N SER A 151 -10.59 14.33 84.69
CA SER A 151 -9.49 13.48 84.16
C SER A 151 -8.18 13.82 84.92
N ASN A 152 -7.41 12.79 85.25
CA ASN A 152 -6.11 12.95 85.91
C ASN A 152 -4.96 13.23 84.94
N GLY A 153 -5.24 13.32 83.64
CA GLY A 153 -4.29 13.56 82.56
C GLY A 153 -4.57 12.65 81.38
N ALA A 154 -3.60 12.48 80.54
CA ALA A 154 -3.67 11.63 79.37
C ALA A 154 -2.33 10.93 79.03
N VAL A 155 -2.42 9.85 78.35
CA VAL A 155 -1.29 9.25 77.64
C VAL A 155 -1.44 9.59 76.16
N ARG A 156 -0.41 10.19 75.59
CA ARG A 156 -0.38 10.57 74.14
C ARG A 156 0.65 9.75 73.37
N TYR A 157 0.19 9.09 72.33
CA TYR A 157 1.04 8.37 71.40
C TYR A 157 1.18 9.20 70.14
N ILE A 158 2.42 9.38 69.63
CA ILE A 158 2.74 10.22 68.48
C ILE A 158 3.52 9.44 67.51
N ILE A 159 3.09 9.42 66.22
CA ILE A 159 3.83 8.80 65.12
C ILE A 159 4.19 9.89 64.11
N SER A 160 5.47 9.96 63.76
CA SER A 160 5.95 10.85 62.69
C SER A 160 5.46 10.38 61.31
N LEU A 161 4.92 11.32 60.55
CA LEU A 161 4.46 11.09 59.19
C LEU A 161 5.56 11.36 58.15
N GLU A 162 6.73 11.86 58.53
CA GLU A 162 7.81 12.18 57.58
C GLU A 162 8.30 10.98 56.80
N ALA A 163 8.46 9.82 57.44
CA ALA A 163 8.87 8.59 56.81
C ALA A 163 7.79 8.11 55.80
N VAL A 164 6.52 8.27 56.17
CA VAL A 164 5.37 7.93 55.32
C VAL A 164 5.29 8.87 54.09
N ASP A 165 5.38 10.18 54.33
CA ASP A 165 5.35 11.18 53.26
C ASP A 165 6.57 11.01 52.34
N ALA A 166 7.77 10.74 52.86
CA ALA A 166 8.95 10.42 52.06
C ALA A 166 8.75 9.15 51.18
N GLN A 167 8.09 8.13 51.72
CA GLN A 167 7.77 6.92 50.96
C GLN A 167 6.75 7.19 49.86
N ILE A 168 5.70 7.98 50.11
CA ILE A 168 4.72 8.42 49.14
C ILE A 168 5.40 9.23 48.02
N LEU A 169 6.27 10.17 48.36
CA LEU A 169 7.02 10.98 47.38
C LEU A 169 7.90 10.08 46.47
N ARG A 170 8.55 9.05 47.04
CA ARG A 170 9.34 8.09 46.26
C ARG A 170 8.46 7.34 45.23
N ILE A 171 7.26 6.92 45.65
CA ILE A 171 6.32 6.23 44.77
C ILE A 171 5.84 7.18 43.68
N ILE A 172 5.49 8.45 44.01
CA ILE A 172 5.10 9.48 43.04
C ILE A 172 6.19 9.65 41.96
N PHE A 173 7.47 9.71 42.39
CA PHE A 173 8.59 9.84 41.46
C PHE A 173 8.73 8.64 40.54
N ILE A 174 8.59 7.41 41.06
CA ILE A 174 8.64 6.16 40.23
C ILE A 174 7.48 6.13 39.23
N VAL A 175 6.26 6.44 39.69
CA VAL A 175 5.08 6.49 38.79
C VAL A 175 5.28 7.57 37.73
N GLY A 176 5.83 8.73 38.09
CA GLY A 176 6.17 9.78 37.11
C GLY A 176 7.13 9.33 36.02
N ILE A 177 8.19 8.60 36.38
CA ILE A 177 9.15 8.04 35.42
C ILE A 177 8.45 7.04 34.48
N ILE A 178 7.61 6.16 35.02
CA ILE A 178 6.87 5.18 34.23
C ILE A 178 5.94 5.88 33.22
N CYS A 179 5.20 6.90 33.68
CA CYS A 179 4.33 7.69 32.81
C CYS A 179 5.11 8.43 31.71
N MET A 180 6.25 9.02 32.04
CA MET A 180 7.12 9.68 31.07
C MET A 180 7.65 8.70 30.02
N PHE A 181 8.10 7.51 30.43
CA PHE A 181 8.56 6.47 29.53
C PHE A 181 7.44 5.97 28.62
N ALA A 182 6.24 5.75 29.16
CA ALA A 182 5.08 5.36 28.37
C ALA A 182 4.72 6.41 27.31
N LEU A 183 4.73 7.70 27.64
CA LEU A 183 4.51 8.79 26.68
C LEU A 183 5.57 8.82 25.59
N LEU A 184 6.84 8.61 25.94
CA LEU A 184 7.94 8.56 24.99
C LEU A 184 7.76 7.41 23.98
N LEU A 185 7.35 6.23 24.44
CA LEU A 185 7.03 5.09 23.57
C LEU A 185 5.87 5.41 22.61
N VAL A 186 4.82 6.06 23.10
CA VAL A 186 3.67 6.45 22.26
C VAL A 186 4.09 7.43 21.17
N VAL A 187 4.89 8.44 21.51
CA VAL A 187 5.41 9.42 20.54
C VAL A 187 6.32 8.75 19.52
N SER A 188 7.23 7.89 19.96
CA SER A 188 8.14 7.14 19.08
C SER A 188 7.37 6.23 18.10
N SER A 189 6.40 5.47 18.60
CA SER A 189 5.52 4.63 17.79
C SER A 189 4.72 5.43 16.77
N GLY A 190 4.17 6.58 17.17
CA GLY A 190 3.44 7.47 16.28
C GLY A 190 4.31 8.05 15.16
N LEU A 191 5.55 8.46 15.47
CA LEU A 191 6.52 8.93 14.47
C LEU A 191 6.94 7.82 13.52
N PHE A 192 7.12 6.60 14.02
CA PHE A 192 7.40 5.42 13.20
C PHE A 192 6.24 5.16 12.23
N PHE A 193 5.01 5.13 12.71
CA PHE A 193 3.81 4.94 11.87
C PHE A 193 3.69 5.98 10.77
N VAL A 194 3.95 7.25 11.09
CA VAL A 194 3.90 8.32 10.07
C VAL A 194 4.95 8.10 8.99
N ARG A 195 6.16 7.68 9.34
CA ARG A 195 7.26 7.49 8.39
C ARG A 195 7.13 6.21 7.58
N SER A 196 6.66 5.12 8.20
CA SER A 196 6.58 3.81 7.54
C SER A 196 5.30 3.61 6.73
N ILE A 197 4.20 4.27 7.06
CA ILE A 197 2.91 4.06 6.39
C ILE A 197 2.39 5.34 5.72
N VAL A 198 2.23 6.42 6.48
CA VAL A 198 1.53 7.61 5.96
C VAL A 198 2.29 8.31 4.85
N VAL A 199 3.60 8.47 5.00
CA VAL A 199 4.44 9.14 3.98
C VAL A 199 4.50 8.32 2.67
N PRO A 200 4.75 7.00 2.67
CA PRO A 200 4.67 6.17 1.47
C PRO A 200 3.31 6.20 0.79
N VAL A 201 2.21 6.02 1.53
CA VAL A 201 0.84 6.09 0.97
C VAL A 201 0.58 7.44 0.29
N LYS A 202 1.04 8.55 0.87
CA LYS A 202 0.91 9.86 0.25
C LYS A 202 1.73 9.98 -1.05
N LYS A 203 2.92 9.38 -1.10
CA LYS A 203 3.74 9.31 -2.33
C LYS A 203 3.01 8.52 -3.43
N LEU A 204 2.48 7.33 -3.09
CA LEU A 204 1.67 6.51 -4.01
C LEU A 204 0.47 7.29 -4.56
N THR A 205 -0.27 8.00 -3.69
CA THR A 205 -1.41 8.83 -4.10
C THR A 205 -1.00 9.96 -5.06
N THR A 206 0.15 10.59 -4.81
CA THR A 206 0.64 11.68 -5.67
C THR A 206 1.09 11.14 -7.02
N ALA A 207 1.79 10.00 -7.05
CA ALA A 207 2.20 9.33 -8.27
C ALA A 207 0.99 8.88 -9.11
N ALA A 208 -0.02 8.26 -8.48
CA ALA A 208 -1.24 7.86 -9.16
C ALA A 208 -1.97 9.04 -9.80
N ARG A 209 -1.98 10.21 -9.16
CA ARG A 209 -2.54 11.45 -9.76
C ARG A 209 -1.70 11.95 -10.93
N SER A 210 -0.36 11.86 -10.85
CA SER A 210 0.54 12.22 -11.94
C SER A 210 0.31 11.32 -13.16
N ILE A 211 0.19 10.01 -12.94
CA ILE A 211 -0.12 9.02 -13.99
C ILE A 211 -1.48 9.35 -14.65
N ALA A 212 -2.50 9.63 -13.84
CA ALA A 212 -3.84 10.00 -14.34
C ALA A 212 -3.83 11.30 -15.16
N SER A 213 -2.87 12.20 -14.96
CA SER A 213 -2.68 13.41 -15.77
C SER A 213 -1.80 13.20 -17.01
N GLY A 214 -1.40 11.95 -17.30
CA GLY A 214 -0.60 11.60 -18.49
C GLY A 214 0.91 11.69 -18.31
N ASN A 215 1.42 11.86 -17.08
CA ASN A 215 2.85 11.85 -16.82
C ASN A 215 3.27 10.47 -16.30
N PHE A 216 3.81 9.65 -17.20
CA PHE A 216 4.21 8.26 -16.93
C PHE A 216 5.69 8.12 -16.54
N SER A 217 6.51 9.21 -16.62
CA SER A 217 7.95 9.13 -16.42
C SER A 217 8.40 8.93 -14.98
N GLN A 218 7.51 9.05 -13.98
CA GLN A 218 7.84 8.92 -12.57
C GLN A 218 7.60 7.50 -12.06
N LYS A 219 8.67 6.69 -11.98
CA LYS A 219 8.62 5.42 -11.24
C LYS A 219 8.62 5.65 -9.74
N ILE A 220 7.82 4.86 -9.04
CA ILE A 220 7.66 4.93 -7.58
C ILE A 220 8.75 4.07 -6.95
N GLU A 221 9.70 4.72 -6.26
CA GLU A 221 10.68 4.03 -5.42
C GLU A 221 10.29 4.19 -3.95
N ILE A 222 9.98 3.09 -3.28
CA ILE A 222 9.79 3.05 -1.83
C ILE A 222 11.11 2.52 -1.23
N LYS A 223 11.97 3.44 -0.77
CA LYS A 223 13.19 3.09 -0.01
C LYS A 223 12.76 2.52 1.33
N ASN A 224 13.20 1.32 1.66
CA ASN A 224 12.96 0.58 2.92
C ASN A 224 11.71 -0.31 2.99
N ALA A 225 10.99 -0.53 1.92
CA ALA A 225 9.89 -1.49 1.89
C ALA A 225 10.37 -2.81 1.25
N SER A 226 11.33 -3.48 1.89
CA SER A 226 11.71 -4.83 1.44
C SER A 226 10.66 -5.83 1.92
N GLY A 227 9.68 -6.12 1.06
CA GLY A 227 8.75 -7.22 1.24
C GLY A 227 7.50 -6.92 2.07
N ASP A 228 7.08 -5.65 2.19
CA ASP A 228 5.80 -5.31 2.77
C ASP A 228 4.74 -5.02 1.68
N GLU A 229 3.48 -4.98 2.06
CA GLU A 229 2.33 -4.78 1.17
C GLU A 229 2.38 -3.43 0.42
N LEU A 230 3.10 -2.45 0.96
CA LEU A 230 3.28 -1.15 0.31
C LEU A 230 4.29 -1.21 -0.84
N ALA A 231 5.30 -2.08 -0.74
CA ALA A 231 6.23 -2.34 -1.84
C ALA A 231 5.52 -3.06 -2.99
N GLU A 232 4.74 -4.09 -2.70
CA GLU A 232 3.93 -4.83 -3.68
C GLU A 232 2.94 -3.90 -4.39
N LEU A 233 2.30 -2.99 -3.64
CA LEU A 233 1.40 -1.98 -4.21
C LEU A 233 2.16 -1.01 -5.14
N ALA A 234 3.38 -0.60 -4.77
CA ALA A 234 4.20 0.29 -5.61
C ALA A 234 4.63 -0.40 -6.90
N GLU A 235 5.02 -1.68 -6.84
CA GLU A 235 5.36 -2.49 -8.01
C GLU A 235 4.15 -2.66 -8.94
N SER A 236 2.97 -2.94 -8.36
CA SER A 236 1.72 -3.07 -9.13
C SER A 236 1.35 -1.77 -9.85
N ILE A 237 1.53 -0.61 -9.19
CA ILE A 237 1.29 0.70 -9.82
C ILE A 237 2.33 0.97 -10.91
N ASN A 238 3.61 0.63 -10.70
CA ASN A 238 4.65 0.80 -11.73
C ASN A 238 4.36 -0.08 -12.94
N TYR A 239 4.00 -1.34 -12.75
CA TYR A 239 3.61 -2.25 -13.82
C TYR A 239 2.41 -1.71 -14.63
N MET A 240 1.37 -1.25 -13.93
CA MET A 240 0.20 -0.61 -14.56
C MET A 240 0.62 0.63 -15.38
N THR A 241 1.56 1.43 -14.87
CA THR A 241 2.06 2.63 -15.54
C THR A 241 2.78 2.26 -16.84
N ASP A 242 3.65 1.25 -16.80
CA ASP A 242 4.37 0.78 -17.98
C ASP A 242 3.41 0.27 -19.08
N GLU A 243 2.32 -0.43 -18.71
CA GLU A 243 1.30 -0.91 -19.65
C GLU A 243 0.45 0.24 -20.22
N ILE A 244 0.11 1.25 -19.41
CA ILE A 244 -0.61 2.44 -19.89
C ILE A 244 0.28 3.26 -20.85
N GLU A 245 1.54 3.49 -20.50
CA GLU A 245 2.50 4.22 -21.35
C GLU A 245 2.67 3.54 -22.71
N LYS A 246 2.83 2.20 -22.72
CA LYS A 246 2.91 1.41 -23.95
C LYS A 246 1.65 1.54 -24.82
N THR A 247 0.48 1.51 -24.18
CA THR A 247 -0.81 1.66 -24.88
C THR A 247 -0.97 3.08 -25.46
N ASP A 248 -0.62 4.11 -24.71
CA ASP A 248 -0.71 5.49 -25.17
C ASP A 248 0.29 5.78 -26.30
N ARG A 249 1.50 5.22 -26.23
CA ARG A 249 2.49 5.30 -27.31
C ARG A 249 1.98 4.66 -28.58
N ILE A 250 1.44 3.45 -28.52
CA ILE A 250 0.84 2.75 -29.68
C ILE A 250 -0.29 3.58 -30.27
N LYS A 251 -1.16 4.16 -29.44
CA LYS A 251 -2.26 5.04 -29.88
C LYS A 251 -1.74 6.30 -30.59
N ASN A 252 -0.71 6.92 -30.08
CA ASN A 252 -0.14 8.14 -30.69
C ASN A 252 0.58 7.83 -32.01
N GLU A 253 1.34 6.72 -32.08
CA GLU A 253 1.93 6.22 -33.33
C GLU A 253 0.86 5.90 -34.38
N PHE A 254 -0.25 5.27 -33.96
CA PHE A 254 -1.40 4.99 -34.82
C PHE A 254 -1.95 6.28 -35.43
N ILE A 255 -2.31 7.28 -34.59
CA ILE A 255 -2.88 8.54 -35.08
C ILE A 255 -1.93 9.24 -36.05
N SER A 256 -0.63 9.25 -35.75
CA SER A 256 0.38 9.89 -36.58
C SER A 256 0.52 9.19 -37.94
N THR A 257 0.65 7.85 -37.93
CA THR A 257 0.83 7.06 -39.15
C THR A 257 -0.40 7.13 -40.06
N VAL A 258 -1.60 6.96 -39.49
CA VAL A 258 -2.86 7.06 -40.24
C VAL A 258 -2.99 8.43 -40.87
N SER A 259 -2.72 9.50 -40.12
CA SER A 259 -2.82 10.87 -40.64
C SER A 259 -1.87 11.11 -41.82
N HIS A 260 -0.65 10.54 -41.75
CA HIS A 260 0.33 10.66 -42.83
C HIS A 260 -0.06 9.83 -44.07
N GLU A 261 -0.45 8.56 -43.86
CA GLU A 261 -0.82 7.64 -44.95
C GLU A 261 -2.12 8.04 -45.65
N LEU A 262 -3.04 8.74 -44.98
CA LEU A 262 -4.24 9.32 -45.59
C LEU A 262 -3.95 10.63 -46.37
N ARG A 263 -3.05 11.47 -45.84
CA ARG A 263 -2.77 12.78 -46.44
C ARG A 263 -2.13 12.65 -47.82
N THR A 264 -1.21 11.71 -47.99
CA THR A 264 -0.45 11.53 -49.23
C THR A 264 -1.37 11.26 -50.44
N PRO A 265 -2.21 10.19 -50.47
CA PRO A 265 -3.12 9.90 -51.56
C PRO A 265 -4.15 11.00 -51.80
N LEU A 266 -4.69 11.61 -50.71
CA LEU A 266 -5.61 12.70 -50.83
C LEU A 266 -5.02 13.93 -51.53
N THR A 267 -3.74 14.23 -51.24
CA THR A 267 -3.01 15.30 -51.92
C THR A 267 -2.82 15.03 -53.39
N ALA A 268 -2.45 13.75 -53.75
CA ALA A 268 -2.33 13.35 -55.14
C ALA A 268 -3.64 13.38 -55.90
N ILE A 269 -4.73 12.85 -55.33
CA ILE A 269 -6.07 12.90 -55.91
C ILE A 269 -6.48 14.36 -56.14
N LYS A 270 -6.33 15.22 -55.12
CA LYS A 270 -6.66 16.65 -55.21
C LYS A 270 -5.86 17.34 -56.35
N GLY A 271 -4.53 17.14 -56.35
CA GLY A 271 -3.66 17.80 -57.35
C GLY A 271 -3.99 17.38 -58.76
N TRP A 272 -4.24 16.09 -59.01
CA TRP A 272 -4.65 15.61 -60.35
C TRP A 272 -6.05 16.09 -60.70
N THR A 273 -7.00 16.13 -59.77
CA THR A 273 -8.35 16.67 -60.02
C THR A 273 -8.29 18.16 -60.41
N GLU A 274 -7.48 18.96 -59.69
CA GLU A 274 -7.28 20.39 -60.05
C GLU A 274 -6.61 20.54 -61.44
N THR A 275 -5.62 19.68 -61.76
CA THR A 275 -4.96 19.66 -63.06
C THR A 275 -5.94 19.28 -64.20
N LEU A 276 -6.72 18.24 -64.01
CA LEU A 276 -7.70 17.77 -64.96
C LEU A 276 -8.80 18.78 -65.26
N LEU A 277 -9.21 19.56 -64.26
CA LEU A 277 -10.17 20.65 -64.45
C LEU A 277 -9.66 21.78 -65.35
N CYS A 278 -8.35 21.91 -65.52
CA CYS A 278 -7.73 22.93 -66.37
C CYS A 278 -7.49 22.42 -67.83
N ILE A 279 -7.66 21.11 -68.11
CA ILE A 279 -7.44 20.54 -69.45
C ILE A 279 -8.74 20.53 -70.22
N SER A 280 -8.76 21.14 -71.41
CA SER A 280 -9.96 21.27 -72.25
C SER A 280 -10.14 20.11 -73.25
N ASP A 281 -9.12 19.33 -73.51
CA ASP A 281 -9.18 18.15 -74.43
C ASP A 281 -9.27 16.84 -73.65
N SER A 282 -10.41 16.16 -73.79
CA SER A 282 -10.67 14.90 -73.13
C SER A 282 -9.84 13.70 -73.65
N ASN A 283 -9.19 13.85 -74.80
CA ASN A 283 -8.31 12.83 -75.38
C ASN A 283 -6.82 13.05 -75.09
N ASP A 284 -6.49 14.04 -74.29
CA ASP A 284 -5.11 14.27 -73.86
C ASP A 284 -4.61 13.05 -73.00
N GLU A 285 -3.46 12.52 -73.35
CA GLU A 285 -2.80 11.42 -72.62
C GLU A 285 -2.65 11.72 -71.10
N ASN A 286 -2.50 13.01 -70.77
CA ASN A 286 -2.45 13.45 -69.40
C ASN A 286 -3.79 13.29 -68.66
N VAL A 287 -4.94 13.35 -69.37
CA VAL A 287 -6.27 13.11 -68.77
C VAL A 287 -6.38 11.63 -68.38
N ILE A 288 -6.01 10.73 -69.25
CA ILE A 288 -6.06 9.26 -68.99
C ILE A 288 -5.10 8.89 -67.85
N ASN A 289 -3.89 9.45 -67.86
CA ASN A 289 -2.92 9.22 -66.81
C ASN A 289 -3.35 9.78 -65.46
N GLY A 290 -3.90 10.99 -65.42
CA GLY A 290 -4.45 11.61 -64.25
C GLY A 290 -5.62 10.83 -63.61
N LEU A 291 -6.56 10.36 -64.46
CA LEU A 291 -7.65 9.48 -64.01
C LEU A 291 -7.16 8.16 -63.47
N ARG A 292 -6.12 7.57 -64.07
CA ARG A 292 -5.48 6.36 -63.53
C ARG A 292 -4.85 6.57 -62.17
N VAL A 293 -4.16 7.68 -61.98
CA VAL A 293 -3.57 8.04 -60.68
C VAL A 293 -4.66 8.20 -59.62
N ILE A 294 -5.73 8.91 -59.95
CA ILE A 294 -6.88 9.09 -59.05
C ILE A 294 -7.49 7.74 -58.68
N GLN A 295 -7.70 6.86 -59.67
CA GLN A 295 -8.24 5.52 -59.46
C GLN A 295 -7.34 4.69 -58.52
N ASN A 296 -6.04 4.65 -58.80
CA ASN A 296 -5.06 3.87 -58.01
C ASN A 296 -4.97 4.40 -56.58
N GLU A 297 -4.96 5.72 -56.35
CA GLU A 297 -4.90 6.29 -55.02
C GLU A 297 -6.21 6.12 -54.25
N THR A 298 -7.36 6.06 -54.94
CA THR A 298 -8.66 5.74 -54.33
C THR A 298 -8.71 4.28 -53.87
N GLU A 299 -8.25 3.35 -54.70
CA GLU A 299 -8.13 1.92 -54.35
C GLU A 299 -7.19 1.69 -53.16
N ARG A 300 -6.06 2.42 -53.14
CA ARG A 300 -5.12 2.41 -52.02
C ARG A 300 -5.76 2.95 -50.71
N LEU A 301 -6.54 4.02 -50.78
CA LEU A 301 -7.29 4.54 -49.66
C LEU A 301 -8.32 3.53 -49.13
N TYR A 302 -9.02 2.86 -50.03
CA TYR A 302 -9.97 1.81 -49.64
C TYR A 302 -9.27 0.69 -48.86
N THR A 303 -8.17 0.15 -49.37
CA THR A 303 -7.37 -0.89 -48.71
C THR A 303 -6.87 -0.41 -47.34
N LEU A 304 -6.41 0.85 -47.23
CA LEU A 304 -5.95 1.40 -45.96
C LEU A 304 -7.09 1.50 -44.93
N VAL A 305 -8.30 1.87 -45.35
CA VAL A 305 -9.47 1.95 -44.46
C VAL A 305 -9.84 0.55 -43.95
N GLU A 306 -9.83 -0.47 -44.83
CA GLU A 306 -10.08 -1.87 -44.42
C GLU A 306 -9.02 -2.36 -43.42
N ASP A 307 -7.74 -2.07 -43.66
CA ASP A 307 -6.63 -2.38 -42.73
C ASP A 307 -6.86 -1.75 -41.36
N LEU A 308 -7.33 -0.50 -41.32
CA LEU A 308 -7.63 0.24 -40.09
C LEU A 308 -8.84 -0.33 -39.33
N LEU A 309 -9.88 -0.75 -40.06
CA LEU A 309 -11.05 -1.42 -39.47
C LEU A 309 -10.66 -2.76 -38.86
N ASP A 310 -9.86 -3.55 -39.56
CA ASP A 310 -9.35 -4.83 -39.07
C ASP A 310 -8.44 -4.64 -37.84
N PHE A 311 -7.56 -3.65 -37.87
CA PHE A 311 -6.76 -3.26 -36.73
C PHE A 311 -7.62 -2.87 -35.51
N SER A 312 -8.65 -2.06 -35.72
CA SER A 312 -9.57 -1.63 -34.64
C SER A 312 -10.30 -2.83 -34.01
N ARG A 313 -10.77 -3.79 -34.86
CA ARG A 313 -11.41 -5.03 -34.39
C ARG A 313 -10.44 -5.90 -33.61
N MET A 314 -9.19 -6.04 -34.07
CA MET A 314 -8.12 -6.76 -33.40
C MET A 314 -7.76 -6.13 -32.02
N GLN A 315 -7.59 -4.80 -31.97
CA GLN A 315 -7.30 -4.05 -30.73
C GLN A 315 -8.38 -4.24 -29.67
N SER A 316 -9.65 -4.26 -30.08
CA SER A 316 -10.79 -4.41 -29.17
C SER A 316 -11.09 -5.87 -28.78
N GLY A 317 -10.30 -6.84 -29.24
CA GLY A 317 -10.57 -8.27 -29.05
C GLY A 317 -11.88 -8.74 -29.68
N ARG A 318 -12.43 -7.97 -30.62
CA ARG A 318 -13.71 -8.23 -31.30
C ARG A 318 -13.55 -8.88 -32.66
N MET A 319 -12.33 -9.29 -33.01
CA MET A 319 -12.10 -10.04 -34.26
C MET A 319 -12.67 -11.45 -34.08
N SER A 320 -13.81 -11.70 -34.69
CA SER A 320 -14.47 -13.00 -34.71
C SER A 320 -14.27 -13.67 -36.05
N LEU A 321 -14.04 -14.99 -36.07
CA LEU A 321 -13.93 -15.79 -37.27
C LEU A 321 -15.25 -16.51 -37.57
N HIS A 322 -15.62 -16.55 -38.83
CA HIS A 322 -16.70 -17.38 -39.32
C HIS A 322 -16.14 -18.72 -39.85
N LEU A 323 -15.79 -19.60 -38.89
CA LEU A 323 -15.14 -20.86 -39.19
C LEU A 323 -16.09 -21.80 -39.96
N GLN A 324 -15.63 -22.31 -41.09
CA GLN A 324 -16.29 -23.32 -41.86
C GLN A 324 -15.27 -24.33 -42.46
N LYS A 325 -15.72 -25.50 -42.86
CA LYS A 325 -14.86 -26.50 -43.53
C LYS A 325 -14.59 -26.05 -44.96
N ILE A 326 -13.36 -25.65 -45.25
CA ILE A 326 -12.90 -25.20 -46.57
C ILE A 326 -11.74 -26.02 -47.08
N ASP A 327 -11.50 -25.99 -48.36
CA ASP A 327 -10.24 -26.44 -48.95
C ASP A 327 -9.26 -25.27 -49.05
N ILE A 328 -8.22 -25.32 -48.23
CA ILE A 328 -7.26 -24.20 -48.13
C ILE A 328 -6.42 -24.05 -49.41
N ILE A 329 -6.26 -25.16 -50.19
CA ILE A 329 -5.54 -25.10 -51.48
C ILE A 329 -6.36 -24.32 -52.51
N ALA A 330 -7.68 -24.49 -52.55
CA ALA A 330 -8.54 -23.70 -53.42
C ALA A 330 -8.47 -22.19 -53.13
N GLU A 331 -8.44 -21.80 -51.83
CA GLU A 331 -8.28 -20.37 -51.44
C GLU A 331 -6.87 -19.84 -51.80
N LEU A 332 -5.85 -20.70 -51.74
CA LEU A 332 -4.50 -20.34 -52.16
C LEU A 332 -4.40 -20.21 -53.70
N ASP A 333 -5.02 -21.12 -54.45
CA ASP A 333 -5.10 -21.09 -55.91
C ASP A 333 -5.72 -19.76 -56.38
N ASP A 334 -6.83 -19.38 -55.79
CA ASP A 334 -7.52 -18.10 -56.07
C ASP A 334 -6.60 -16.89 -55.83
N ALA A 335 -5.91 -16.87 -54.69
CA ALA A 335 -5.00 -15.77 -54.34
C ALA A 335 -3.81 -15.68 -55.33
N VAL A 336 -3.24 -16.85 -55.68
CA VAL A 336 -2.13 -16.92 -56.65
C VAL A 336 -2.59 -16.49 -58.03
N TYR A 337 -3.78 -16.95 -58.47
CA TYR A 337 -4.34 -16.60 -59.79
C TYR A 337 -4.48 -15.07 -59.96
N VAL A 338 -5.06 -14.37 -58.97
CA VAL A 338 -5.26 -12.91 -59.02
C VAL A 338 -3.93 -12.16 -59.06
N LEU A 339 -2.91 -12.64 -58.35
CA LEU A 339 -1.63 -11.90 -58.18
C LEU A 339 -0.60 -12.25 -59.26
N LYS A 340 -0.75 -13.40 -59.96
CA LYS A 340 0.16 -13.84 -61.01
C LYS A 340 0.27 -12.88 -62.19
N ASP A 341 -0.86 -12.35 -62.66
CA ASP A 341 -0.88 -11.37 -63.77
C ASP A 341 -0.19 -10.07 -63.40
N ARG A 342 -0.30 -9.64 -62.12
CA ARG A 342 0.38 -8.48 -61.62
C ARG A 342 1.88 -8.69 -61.55
N ALA A 343 2.32 -9.80 -60.99
CA ALA A 343 3.74 -10.14 -60.94
C ALA A 343 4.39 -10.16 -62.32
N MET A 344 3.69 -10.78 -63.30
CA MET A 344 4.17 -10.81 -64.69
C MET A 344 4.28 -9.41 -65.30
N ARG A 345 3.32 -8.54 -65.10
CA ARG A 345 3.38 -7.14 -65.56
C ARG A 345 4.54 -6.35 -64.91
N GLU A 346 4.91 -6.69 -63.68
CA GLU A 346 6.04 -6.10 -62.97
C GLU A 346 7.39 -6.84 -63.29
N GLY A 347 7.40 -7.80 -64.25
CA GLY A 347 8.60 -8.52 -64.69
C GLY A 347 9.15 -9.48 -63.63
N LYS A 348 8.29 -10.08 -62.79
CA LYS A 348 8.63 -11.03 -61.72
C LYS A 348 8.02 -12.40 -62.05
N GLU A 349 8.75 -13.48 -61.68
CA GLU A 349 8.31 -14.85 -61.93
C GLU A 349 7.69 -15.45 -60.69
N ILE A 350 6.46 -16.03 -60.78
CA ILE A 350 5.84 -16.82 -59.73
C ILE A 350 5.88 -18.30 -60.09
N PHE A 351 6.54 -19.09 -59.24
CA PHE A 351 6.50 -20.55 -59.25
C PHE A 351 5.55 -21.02 -58.16
N TYR A 352 4.55 -21.79 -58.54
CA TYR A 352 3.55 -22.33 -57.67
C TYR A 352 3.52 -23.86 -57.71
N SER A 353 3.56 -24.51 -56.53
CA SER A 353 3.46 -25.94 -56.37
C SER A 353 2.55 -26.29 -55.23
N ALA A 354 1.46 -26.96 -55.47
CA ALA A 354 0.52 -27.43 -54.46
C ALA A 354 0.12 -28.89 -54.73
N PRO A 355 -0.35 -29.64 -53.72
CA PRO A 355 -0.93 -30.95 -53.90
C PRO A 355 -2.19 -30.88 -54.77
N GLU A 356 -2.41 -31.89 -55.64
CA GLU A 356 -3.61 -31.98 -56.48
C GLU A 356 -4.87 -32.43 -55.73
N TYR A 357 -4.75 -32.73 -54.44
CA TYR A 357 -5.86 -33.19 -53.61
C TYR A 357 -6.23 -32.13 -52.53
N ALA A 358 -7.51 -32.11 -52.21
CA ALA A 358 -8.06 -31.15 -51.25
C ALA A 358 -7.40 -31.24 -49.87
N ALA A 359 -7.16 -30.10 -49.28
CA ALA A 359 -6.60 -29.96 -47.95
C ALA A 359 -7.64 -29.28 -46.99
N PRO A 360 -8.56 -30.06 -46.40
CA PRO A 360 -9.63 -29.52 -45.62
C PRO A 360 -9.12 -28.95 -44.28
N VAL A 361 -9.53 -27.73 -43.98
CA VAL A 361 -9.29 -27.03 -42.73
C VAL A 361 -10.59 -26.45 -42.18
N ASN A 362 -10.63 -26.15 -40.88
CA ASN A 362 -11.70 -25.36 -40.28
C ASN A 362 -11.24 -23.92 -40.20
N ALA A 363 -11.64 -23.10 -41.16
CA ALA A 363 -11.14 -21.75 -41.30
C ALA A 363 -12.20 -20.77 -41.83
N ASP A 364 -11.94 -19.48 -41.71
CA ASP A 364 -12.70 -18.40 -42.33
C ASP A 364 -12.09 -18.12 -43.70
N PRO A 365 -12.81 -18.38 -44.82
CA PRO A 365 -12.25 -18.29 -46.16
C PRO A 365 -11.79 -16.89 -46.51
N ASP A 366 -12.60 -15.87 -46.17
CA ASP A 366 -12.28 -14.48 -46.50
C ASP A 366 -11.01 -14.03 -45.75
N ARG A 367 -10.86 -14.42 -44.49
CA ARG A 367 -9.68 -14.06 -43.67
C ARG A 367 -8.43 -14.82 -44.11
N ILE A 368 -8.55 -16.11 -44.48
CA ILE A 368 -7.41 -16.87 -44.99
C ILE A 368 -6.99 -16.32 -46.35
N LYS A 369 -7.92 -16.04 -47.24
CA LYS A 369 -7.61 -15.38 -48.51
C LYS A 369 -6.92 -14.04 -48.36
N GLN A 370 -7.37 -13.20 -47.37
CA GLN A 370 -6.72 -11.96 -47.00
C GLN A 370 -5.25 -12.17 -46.58
N VAL A 371 -4.95 -13.21 -45.76
CA VAL A 371 -3.57 -13.55 -45.39
C VAL A 371 -2.73 -13.90 -46.63
N PHE A 372 -3.22 -14.77 -47.51
CA PHE A 372 -2.48 -15.16 -48.69
C PHE A 372 -2.19 -13.98 -49.61
N VAL A 373 -3.22 -13.19 -49.90
CA VAL A 373 -3.07 -12.00 -50.74
C VAL A 373 -2.04 -11.04 -50.14
N ASN A 374 -2.09 -10.79 -48.81
CA ASN A 374 -1.19 -9.85 -48.16
C ASN A 374 0.28 -10.34 -48.19
N ILE A 375 0.51 -11.64 -47.95
CA ILE A 375 1.86 -12.22 -47.95
C ILE A 375 2.43 -12.30 -49.37
N ILE A 376 1.65 -12.72 -50.36
CA ILE A 376 2.11 -12.79 -51.74
C ILE A 376 2.32 -11.38 -52.31
N ASP A 377 1.46 -10.40 -51.97
CA ASP A 377 1.63 -9.00 -52.39
C ASP A 377 2.92 -8.40 -51.81
N ASN A 378 3.22 -8.70 -50.53
CA ASN A 378 4.50 -8.29 -49.93
C ASN A 378 5.69 -8.92 -50.66
N ALA A 379 5.63 -10.21 -50.99
CA ALA A 379 6.69 -10.86 -51.77
C ALA A 379 6.87 -10.20 -53.16
N ILE A 380 5.76 -9.87 -53.85
CA ILE A 380 5.82 -9.14 -55.12
C ILE A 380 6.44 -7.76 -54.92
N LYS A 381 5.99 -7.00 -53.94
CA LYS A 381 6.42 -5.64 -53.68
C LYS A 381 7.93 -5.52 -53.39
N TYR A 382 8.49 -6.44 -52.63
CA TYR A 382 9.89 -6.37 -52.18
C TYR A 382 10.87 -7.16 -53.09
N THR A 383 10.37 -7.91 -54.06
CA THR A 383 11.19 -8.56 -55.08
C THR A 383 11.51 -7.59 -56.23
N PRO A 384 12.76 -7.41 -56.66
CA PRO A 384 13.09 -6.60 -57.82
C PRO A 384 12.61 -7.21 -59.12
N THR A 385 12.56 -6.42 -60.21
CA THR A 385 12.29 -6.90 -61.55
C THR A 385 13.30 -7.98 -61.97
N GLY A 386 12.85 -9.10 -62.53
CA GLY A 386 13.64 -10.26 -62.84
C GLY A 386 13.82 -11.25 -61.67
N GLY A 387 13.31 -10.89 -60.47
CA GLY A 387 13.34 -11.78 -59.32
C GLY A 387 12.23 -12.85 -59.35
N ARG A 388 12.31 -13.80 -58.40
CA ARG A 388 11.47 -14.98 -58.33
C ARG A 388 10.74 -15.05 -57.00
N ILE A 389 9.48 -15.50 -57.07
CA ILE A 389 8.63 -15.81 -55.91
C ILE A 389 8.20 -17.27 -56.01
N THR A 390 8.49 -18.08 -55.02
CA THR A 390 8.16 -19.48 -54.98
C THR A 390 7.14 -19.75 -53.87
N ILE A 391 5.99 -20.30 -54.25
CA ILE A 391 4.90 -20.63 -53.33
C ILE A 391 4.75 -22.13 -53.30
N ILE A 392 4.90 -22.76 -52.16
CA ILE A 392 4.86 -24.22 -51.98
C ILE A 392 3.86 -24.54 -50.87
N ALA A 393 2.85 -25.32 -51.17
CA ALA A 393 1.94 -25.91 -50.19
C ALA A 393 2.29 -27.39 -49.94
N MET A 394 2.38 -27.78 -48.69
CA MET A 394 2.69 -29.14 -48.26
C MET A 394 1.70 -29.58 -47.19
N ILE A 395 1.18 -30.79 -47.31
CA ILE A 395 0.30 -31.40 -46.31
C ILE A 395 1.14 -32.41 -45.55
N ALA A 396 1.31 -32.17 -44.25
CA ALA A 396 1.88 -33.11 -43.29
C ALA A 396 0.73 -33.59 -42.38
N SER A 397 0.84 -34.78 -41.82
CA SER A 397 -0.23 -35.54 -41.13
C SER A 397 -1.34 -34.71 -40.47
N ASP A 398 -0.97 -33.70 -39.68
CA ASP A 398 -1.90 -32.94 -38.86
C ASP A 398 -1.88 -31.43 -39.16
N VAL A 399 -1.02 -30.98 -40.08
CA VAL A 399 -0.85 -29.57 -40.41
C VAL A 399 -0.64 -29.37 -41.90
N ILE A 400 -1.06 -28.23 -42.39
CA ILE A 400 -0.76 -27.75 -43.73
C ILE A 400 0.25 -26.62 -43.60
N LYS A 401 1.35 -26.73 -44.36
CA LYS A 401 2.39 -25.70 -44.40
C LYS A 401 2.40 -25.04 -45.77
N ILE A 402 2.28 -23.73 -45.79
CA ILE A 402 2.35 -22.93 -47.01
C ILE A 402 3.57 -22.00 -46.86
N ARG A 403 4.54 -22.15 -47.77
CA ARG A 403 5.77 -21.39 -47.78
C ARG A 403 5.75 -20.44 -48.98
N VAL A 404 6.00 -19.17 -48.72
CA VAL A 404 6.18 -18.14 -49.72
C VAL A 404 7.61 -17.63 -49.59
N VAL A 405 8.42 -17.91 -50.60
CA VAL A 405 9.86 -17.56 -50.66
C VAL A 405 10.09 -16.58 -51.78
N ASP A 406 10.66 -15.41 -51.46
CA ASP A 406 11.03 -14.41 -52.45
C ASP A 406 12.56 -14.19 -52.51
N THR A 407 13.04 -13.71 -53.66
CA THR A 407 14.42 -13.32 -53.88
C THR A 407 14.56 -11.79 -53.80
N GLY A 408 13.88 -11.18 -52.80
CA GLY A 408 13.83 -9.74 -52.62
C GLY A 408 15.01 -9.17 -51.86
N CYS A 409 14.85 -7.96 -51.39
CA CYS A 409 15.89 -7.23 -50.61
C CYS A 409 16.21 -7.84 -49.25
N GLY A 410 15.37 -8.77 -48.76
CA GLY A 410 15.50 -9.33 -47.43
C GLY A 410 15.26 -8.33 -46.29
N ILE A 411 15.41 -8.81 -45.05
CA ILE A 411 15.18 -8.04 -43.81
C ILE A 411 16.44 -8.15 -42.96
N SER A 412 16.84 -7.08 -42.33
CA SER A 412 17.98 -7.09 -41.42
C SER A 412 17.70 -7.91 -40.15
N ALA A 413 18.73 -8.47 -39.52
CA ALA A 413 18.60 -9.23 -38.27
C ALA A 413 18.06 -8.37 -37.11
N GLU A 414 18.24 -7.03 -37.17
CA GLU A 414 17.73 -6.09 -36.18
C GLU A 414 16.22 -5.85 -36.36
N ASP A 415 15.74 -5.81 -37.61
CA ASP A 415 14.35 -5.54 -37.93
C ASP A 415 13.48 -6.80 -37.85
N LEU A 416 14.04 -7.96 -38.12
CA LEU A 416 13.30 -9.25 -38.22
C LEU A 416 12.41 -9.58 -37.00
N PRO A 417 12.85 -9.36 -35.75
CA PRO A 417 12.00 -9.58 -34.57
C PRO A 417 10.80 -8.62 -34.48
N ARG A 418 10.89 -7.48 -35.17
CA ARG A 418 9.95 -6.36 -35.04
C ARG A 418 8.95 -6.25 -36.18
N ILE A 419 9.17 -6.94 -37.31
CA ILE A 419 8.31 -6.80 -38.49
C ILE A 419 6.85 -7.22 -38.28
N LYS A 420 6.56 -7.98 -37.22
CA LYS A 420 5.21 -8.31 -36.78
C LYS A 420 4.62 -7.29 -35.82
N GLU A 421 5.44 -6.32 -35.34
CA GLU A 421 4.94 -5.22 -34.53
C GLU A 421 4.03 -4.30 -35.34
N LYS A 422 2.99 -3.78 -34.69
CA LYS A 422 2.01 -2.88 -35.30
C LYS A 422 2.69 -1.58 -35.75
N PHE A 423 2.41 -1.12 -36.98
CA PHE A 423 2.97 0.11 -37.57
C PHE A 423 4.47 0.09 -37.84
N TYR A 424 5.12 -1.03 -37.58
CA TYR A 424 6.54 -1.14 -37.85
C TYR A 424 6.83 -1.29 -39.35
N LYS A 425 7.82 -0.56 -39.84
CA LYS A 425 8.34 -0.64 -41.21
C LYS A 425 9.85 -0.67 -41.16
N ALA A 426 10.48 -1.73 -41.61
CA ALA A 426 11.93 -1.83 -41.75
C ALA A 426 12.48 -0.76 -42.71
N ASN A 427 11.69 -0.38 -43.72
CA ASN A 427 12.00 0.71 -44.65
C ASN A 427 10.89 1.74 -44.61
N LEU A 428 11.18 2.92 -44.01
CA LEU A 428 10.24 4.03 -43.88
C LEU A 428 9.74 4.59 -45.23
N SER A 429 10.51 4.43 -46.32
CA SER A 429 10.13 4.87 -47.66
C SER A 429 9.21 3.88 -48.40
N ALA A 430 9.03 2.67 -47.85
CA ALA A 430 8.17 1.69 -48.45
C ALA A 430 6.68 2.02 -48.26
N LYS A 431 5.90 1.97 -49.34
CA LYS A 431 4.44 2.20 -49.30
C LYS A 431 3.75 1.09 -48.49
N GLY A 432 2.82 1.43 -47.61
CA GLY A 432 1.99 0.53 -46.82
C GLY A 432 1.74 0.99 -45.40
N SER A 433 0.73 0.43 -44.74
CA SER A 433 0.30 0.84 -43.38
C SER A 433 1.21 0.33 -42.25
N GLY A 434 2.02 -0.71 -42.46
CA GLY A 434 2.73 -1.46 -41.42
C GLY A 434 1.80 -2.28 -40.50
N ILE A 435 0.55 -2.49 -40.93
CA ILE A 435 -0.48 -3.24 -40.20
C ILE A 435 -0.64 -4.64 -40.77
N GLY A 436 -0.49 -4.80 -42.09
CA GLY A 436 -0.85 -6.02 -42.79
C GLY A 436 -0.24 -7.30 -42.24
N LEU A 437 1.05 -7.29 -41.90
CA LEU A 437 1.72 -8.48 -41.34
C LEU A 437 1.25 -8.78 -39.89
N ALA A 438 0.98 -7.77 -39.10
CA ALA A 438 0.41 -7.93 -37.75
C ALA A 438 -1.01 -8.52 -37.82
N VAL A 439 -1.83 -8.09 -38.79
CA VAL A 439 -3.17 -8.65 -39.04
C VAL A 439 -3.08 -10.12 -39.52
N CYS A 440 -2.14 -10.43 -40.39
CA CYS A 440 -1.91 -11.83 -40.82
C CYS A 440 -1.53 -12.73 -39.63
N ASP A 441 -0.62 -12.29 -38.77
CA ASP A 441 -0.20 -13.04 -37.58
C ASP A 441 -1.37 -13.31 -36.62
N GLU A 442 -2.20 -12.31 -36.38
CA GLU A 442 -3.42 -12.44 -35.56
C GLU A 442 -4.45 -13.37 -36.17
N ILE A 443 -4.74 -13.24 -37.49
CA ILE A 443 -5.66 -14.12 -38.18
C ILE A 443 -5.19 -15.58 -38.09
N ILE A 444 -3.92 -15.84 -38.35
CA ILE A 444 -3.35 -17.21 -38.27
C ILE A 444 -3.37 -17.73 -36.84
N THR A 445 -3.08 -16.89 -35.84
CA THR A 445 -3.15 -17.25 -34.41
C THR A 445 -4.59 -17.62 -34.02
N LEU A 446 -5.59 -16.84 -34.46
CA LEU A 446 -7.00 -17.14 -34.20
C LEU A 446 -7.44 -18.47 -34.86
N HIS A 447 -6.81 -18.86 -35.98
CA HIS A 447 -6.98 -20.19 -36.62
C HIS A 447 -6.16 -21.29 -35.94
N LYS A 448 -5.52 -21.02 -34.78
CA LYS A 448 -4.64 -21.96 -34.07
C LYS A 448 -3.41 -22.40 -34.86
N GLY A 449 -2.98 -21.60 -35.82
CA GLY A 449 -1.79 -21.78 -36.65
C GLY A 449 -0.60 -20.96 -36.15
N SER A 450 0.50 -20.95 -36.91
CA SER A 450 1.67 -20.10 -36.75
C SER A 450 2.08 -19.45 -38.06
N LEU A 451 2.61 -18.22 -37.95
CA LEU A 451 3.22 -17.48 -39.04
C LEU A 451 4.69 -17.25 -38.70
N ASP A 452 5.60 -17.94 -39.36
CA ASP A 452 7.04 -17.86 -39.12
C ASP A 452 7.73 -17.16 -40.29
N ILE A 453 8.70 -16.30 -40.01
CA ILE A 453 9.40 -15.52 -41.01
C ILE A 453 10.90 -15.67 -40.80
N THR A 454 11.60 -16.05 -41.87
CA THR A 454 13.04 -16.11 -41.91
C THR A 454 13.52 -15.27 -43.09
N SER A 455 14.57 -14.48 -42.88
CA SER A 455 15.06 -13.57 -43.92
C SER A 455 16.55 -13.29 -43.74
N GLU A 456 17.21 -13.05 -44.84
CA GLU A 456 18.59 -12.60 -44.90
C GLU A 456 18.70 -11.41 -45.86
N LEU A 457 19.32 -10.33 -45.36
CA LEU A 457 19.44 -9.07 -46.11
C LEU A 457 20.22 -9.28 -47.42
N GLY A 458 19.62 -8.88 -48.54
CA GLY A 458 20.18 -9.05 -49.88
C GLY A 458 19.98 -10.43 -50.53
N VAL A 459 19.38 -11.38 -49.80
CA VAL A 459 19.10 -12.76 -50.32
C VAL A 459 17.62 -12.96 -50.60
N GLY A 460 16.75 -12.57 -49.59
CA GLY A 460 15.30 -12.70 -49.72
C GLY A 460 14.63 -13.04 -48.39
N THR A 461 13.34 -13.32 -48.49
CA THR A 461 12.49 -13.65 -47.33
C THR A 461 11.70 -14.93 -47.58
N GLU A 462 11.58 -15.75 -46.54
CA GLU A 462 10.69 -16.88 -46.48
C GLU A 462 9.62 -16.66 -45.42
N VAL A 463 8.35 -16.74 -45.80
CA VAL A 463 7.21 -16.71 -44.89
C VAL A 463 6.58 -18.10 -44.89
N CYS A 464 6.49 -18.73 -43.72
CA CYS A 464 5.91 -20.04 -43.51
C CYS A 464 4.62 -19.91 -42.68
N ILE A 465 3.48 -20.27 -43.28
CA ILE A 465 2.18 -20.36 -42.63
C ILE A 465 1.94 -21.80 -42.26
N THR A 466 1.60 -22.09 -41.02
CA THR A 466 1.20 -23.43 -40.57
C THR A 466 -0.21 -23.38 -40.02
N ILE A 467 -1.12 -24.22 -40.55
CA ILE A 467 -2.53 -24.28 -40.12
C ILE A 467 -2.86 -25.74 -39.77
N PRO A 468 -3.63 -26.03 -38.70
CA PRO A 468 -4.09 -27.36 -38.36
C PRO A 468 -4.98 -27.95 -39.47
N ALA A 469 -4.65 -29.16 -39.97
CA ALA A 469 -5.45 -29.88 -40.93
C ALA A 469 -6.61 -30.59 -40.23
N LEU A 470 -7.75 -30.70 -40.91
CA LEU A 470 -8.79 -31.63 -40.51
C LEU A 470 -8.41 -33.06 -40.91
N PRO A 471 -8.68 -34.08 -40.08
CA PRO A 471 -8.40 -35.46 -40.45
C PRO A 471 -9.14 -35.82 -41.77
N VAL A 472 -8.38 -36.20 -42.77
CA VAL A 472 -8.93 -36.67 -44.03
C VAL A 472 -9.43 -38.10 -43.81
N ASN A 473 -10.73 -38.33 -43.91
CA ASN A 473 -11.30 -39.67 -43.94
C ASN A 473 -10.86 -40.37 -45.24
N LEU A 474 -9.89 -41.27 -45.15
CA LEU A 474 -9.35 -42.04 -46.27
C LEU A 474 -10.38 -42.96 -46.95
N SER A 475 -11.64 -43.01 -46.48
CA SER A 475 -12.73 -43.79 -47.05
C SER A 475 -13.34 -43.20 -48.34
N GLU A 476 -13.13 -41.90 -48.61
CA GLU A 476 -13.64 -41.24 -49.84
C GLU A 476 -12.70 -41.35 -51.05
N ARG A 477 -11.56 -42.05 -50.91
CA ARG A 477 -10.55 -42.23 -52.00
C ARG A 477 -10.83 -43.34 -52.96
N LYS A 478 -12.01 -44.01 -52.95
CA LYS A 478 -12.27 -45.19 -53.77
C LYS A 478 -13.23 -45.01 -54.93
N ASP A 479 -13.83 -43.86 -55.12
CA ASP A 479 -14.80 -43.61 -56.18
C ASP A 479 -14.57 -42.28 -56.93
N SER A 480 -13.39 -42.09 -57.52
CA SER A 480 -13.17 -41.04 -58.53
C SER A 480 -12.26 -41.54 -59.62
#